data_973457f68411816ef427cfabdd84b8cf
#
_entry.id   973457f68411816ef427cfabdd84b8cf
#
_cell.length_a   1.000
_cell.length_b   1.000
_cell.length_c   1.000
_cell.angle_alpha   90.00
_cell.angle_beta   90.00
_cell.angle_gamma   90.00
#
_symmetry.space_group_name_H-M   'P 1'
#
loop_
_entity.id
_entity.type
_entity.pdbx_description
1 polymer ?
#
loop_
_entity_poly.entity_id
_entity_poly.type
_entity_poly.pdbx_seq_one_letter_code
_entity_poly.pdbx_strand_id
1 'polypeptide(L)'
;MAWDHPRGRDPLEAVSTRWSADRAIEVRWDARPLKDFEDQPLEELAGRYDLVLIDYPFVGTAAASGLVVAVNDWADEAYLADQAAHSAGPSYASYTWEGRQWALAIDAACQVAAVRDDLLGPAGAAGPPGNWADVMRLAKELRTAPSNVAMPLNPNHAYCAFLSVGLAGAGPGFWPRGAPVMETAGLEALEFLRELAEALHPQSRTADPIAVSDRMAGSDEIAYVPLMFGYSNYARPGFRPRTLRFADAPTGRSGRIGSVLGGVGLALSAVSTVRADAADLARTIAAPETQCGLYFEAGGQPGHGAAWAAPEVNERTGDFFHAITRTMQQAFMRPRVPGHRRFQVEAGELIHRYLWARDIQPTECLRRFAQLAEKRLHTGGYDA
;
A
#
# COMPACT_ATOMS: atom_id res chain seq x y z
N MET A 1 17.18 1.21 -6.61
CA MET A 1 16.24 2.24 -7.11
C MET A 1 15.07 2.35 -6.13
N ALA A 2 14.63 3.56 -5.76
CA ALA A 2 13.58 3.86 -4.78
C ALA A 2 12.54 4.84 -5.34
N TRP A 3 11.44 5.12 -4.60
CA TRP A 3 10.55 6.25 -4.93
C TRP A 3 10.97 7.52 -4.18
N ASP A 4 10.74 8.67 -4.82
CA ASP A 4 11.16 9.98 -4.30
C ASP A 4 10.18 10.49 -3.23
N HIS A 5 10.30 9.93 -2.05
CA HIS A 5 9.62 10.34 -0.83
C HIS A 5 10.54 10.00 0.36
N PRO A 6 10.56 10.80 1.45
CA PRO A 6 11.36 10.50 2.63
C PRO A 6 11.20 9.08 3.16
N ARG A 7 9.97 8.52 3.14
CA ARG A 7 9.72 7.12 3.51
C ARG A 7 10.47 6.12 2.65
N GLY A 8 10.68 6.42 1.36
CA GLY A 8 11.26 5.46 0.41
C GLY A 8 12.76 5.56 0.29
N ARG A 9 13.29 6.79 0.22
CA ARG A 9 14.69 7.06 -0.06
C ARG A 9 15.53 7.16 1.20
N ASP A 10 15.13 8.02 2.14
CA ASP A 10 15.97 8.41 3.27
C ASP A 10 16.41 7.22 4.16
N PRO A 11 15.54 6.23 4.49
CA PRO A 11 15.95 5.06 5.27
C PRO A 11 16.97 4.18 4.54
N LEU A 12 16.85 4.05 3.21
CA LEU A 12 17.80 3.27 2.41
C LEU A 12 19.17 3.96 2.36
N GLU A 13 19.20 5.27 2.15
CA GLU A 13 20.43 6.08 2.18
C GLU A 13 21.11 6.02 3.54
N ALA A 14 20.34 6.18 4.64
CA ALA A 14 20.88 6.14 6.00
C ALA A 14 21.51 4.78 6.34
N VAL A 15 20.78 3.69 6.07
CA VAL A 15 21.30 2.33 6.33
C VAL A 15 22.50 2.01 5.46
N SER A 16 22.45 2.37 4.17
CA SER A 16 23.55 2.12 3.24
C SER A 16 24.82 2.90 3.61
N THR A 17 24.68 4.16 4.03
CA THR A 17 25.79 4.98 4.52
C THR A 17 26.45 4.32 5.73
N ARG A 18 25.65 3.88 6.69
CA ARG A 18 26.18 3.17 7.87
C ARG A 18 26.82 1.84 7.51
N TRP A 19 26.20 1.07 6.62
CA TRP A 19 26.71 -0.23 6.16
C TRP A 19 28.03 -0.09 5.41
N SER A 20 28.20 0.97 4.62
CA SER A 20 29.41 1.24 3.84
C SER A 20 30.57 1.82 4.65
N ALA A 21 30.34 2.32 5.86
CA ALA A 21 31.32 3.12 6.62
C ALA A 21 32.70 2.42 6.80
N ASP A 22 32.70 1.10 6.99
CA ASP A 22 33.91 0.29 7.18
C ASP A 22 34.20 -0.63 5.98
N ARG A 23 33.59 -0.37 4.84
CA ARG A 23 33.72 -1.17 3.60
C ARG A 23 34.21 -0.28 2.45
N ALA A 24 35.02 -0.83 1.58
CA ALA A 24 35.44 -0.15 0.33
C ALA A 24 34.36 -0.26 -0.76
N ILE A 25 33.10 -0.02 -0.38
CA ILE A 25 31.93 -0.15 -1.27
C ILE A 25 31.12 1.13 -1.17
N GLU A 26 30.79 1.73 -2.30
CA GLU A 26 29.88 2.85 -2.42
C GLU A 26 28.49 2.33 -2.83
N VAL A 27 27.43 2.75 -2.11
CA VAL A 27 26.05 2.45 -2.45
C VAL A 27 25.36 3.73 -2.89
N ARG A 28 24.69 3.69 -4.04
CA ARG A 28 23.93 4.79 -4.60
C ARG A 28 22.49 4.38 -4.84
N TRP A 29 21.55 5.21 -4.41
CA TRP A 29 20.11 5.02 -4.63
C TRP A 29 19.59 6.06 -5.61
N ASP A 30 19.09 5.61 -6.76
CA ASP A 30 18.31 6.46 -7.64
C ASP A 30 16.86 6.49 -7.15
N ALA A 31 16.25 7.67 -7.12
CA ALA A 31 14.86 7.85 -6.72
C ALA A 31 14.03 8.40 -7.89
N ARG A 32 12.74 8.05 -7.94
CA ARG A 32 11.78 8.50 -8.95
C ARG A 32 10.46 8.88 -8.32
N PRO A 33 9.66 9.79 -8.94
CA PRO A 33 8.30 10.05 -8.50
C PRO A 33 7.50 8.76 -8.31
N LEU A 34 6.58 8.74 -7.33
CA LEU A 34 5.80 7.56 -7.00
C LEU A 34 5.10 6.94 -8.23
N LYS A 35 4.52 7.78 -9.09
CA LYS A 35 3.87 7.33 -10.32
C LYS A 35 4.84 6.57 -11.24
N ASP A 36 6.04 7.09 -11.44
CA ASP A 36 7.05 6.46 -12.29
C ASP A 36 7.57 5.17 -11.66
N PHE A 37 7.64 5.12 -10.32
CA PHE A 37 7.97 3.90 -9.59
C PHE A 37 6.91 2.81 -9.79
N GLU A 38 5.63 3.16 -9.72
CA GLU A 38 4.50 2.25 -9.97
C GLU A 38 4.40 1.83 -11.45
N ASP A 39 4.81 2.70 -12.38
CA ASP A 39 4.58 2.52 -13.82
C ASP A 39 5.78 1.95 -14.60
N GLN A 40 6.99 1.90 -14.05
CA GLN A 40 8.16 1.47 -14.79
C GLN A 40 8.24 -0.05 -14.93
N PRO A 41 8.56 -0.57 -16.14
CA PRO A 41 8.84 -1.99 -16.35
C PRO A 41 10.01 -2.48 -15.49
N LEU A 42 9.83 -3.62 -14.83
CA LEU A 42 10.86 -4.22 -13.97
C LEU A 42 12.10 -4.61 -14.79
N GLU A 43 11.92 -4.95 -16.08
CA GLU A 43 12.98 -5.30 -17.03
C GLU A 43 14.02 -4.18 -17.16
N GLU A 44 13.57 -2.93 -17.19
CA GLU A 44 14.46 -1.77 -17.27
C GLU A 44 15.23 -1.53 -15.97
N LEU A 45 14.63 -1.86 -14.84
CA LEU A 45 15.21 -1.67 -13.51
C LEU A 45 16.22 -2.76 -13.18
N ALA A 46 15.83 -4.01 -13.30
CA ALA A 46 16.67 -5.14 -12.97
C ALA A 46 17.93 -5.24 -13.84
N GLY A 47 17.89 -4.69 -15.06
CA GLY A 47 19.06 -4.63 -15.95
C GLY A 47 20.10 -3.55 -15.58
N ARG A 48 19.78 -2.65 -14.62
CA ARG A 48 20.62 -1.47 -14.30
C ARG A 48 21.08 -1.39 -12.86
N TYR A 49 20.39 -2.05 -11.95
CA TYR A 49 20.61 -1.94 -10.50
C TYR A 49 20.89 -3.31 -9.88
N ASP A 50 21.74 -3.35 -8.87
CA ASP A 50 22.01 -4.55 -8.08
C ASP A 50 20.85 -4.91 -7.16
N LEU A 51 20.22 -3.87 -6.58
CA LEU A 51 19.03 -3.98 -5.72
C LEU A 51 17.89 -3.14 -6.30
N VAL A 52 16.70 -3.72 -6.35
CA VAL A 52 15.49 -3.07 -6.84
C VAL A 52 14.36 -3.17 -5.83
N LEU A 53 13.66 -2.07 -5.64
CA LEU A 53 12.40 -2.09 -4.90
C LEU A 53 11.27 -2.51 -5.84
N ILE A 54 10.45 -3.44 -5.39
CA ILE A 54 9.30 -3.93 -6.16
C ILE A 54 8.02 -3.82 -5.33
N ASP A 55 6.93 -3.37 -5.95
CA ASP A 55 5.59 -3.52 -5.37
C ASP A 55 5.17 -4.99 -5.52
N TYR A 56 4.59 -5.56 -4.46
CA TYR A 56 4.33 -7.00 -4.38
C TYR A 56 3.44 -7.57 -5.49
N PRO A 57 2.46 -6.85 -6.07
CA PRO A 57 1.65 -7.42 -7.16
C PRO A 57 2.48 -7.80 -8.40
N PHE A 58 3.72 -7.36 -8.48
CA PHE A 58 4.61 -7.65 -9.61
C PHE A 58 5.54 -8.83 -9.37
N VAL A 59 5.46 -9.48 -8.20
CA VAL A 59 6.36 -10.60 -7.86
C VAL A 59 6.28 -11.76 -8.83
N GLY A 60 5.08 -12.12 -9.31
CA GLY A 60 4.93 -13.19 -10.32
C GLY A 60 5.58 -12.83 -11.66
N THR A 61 5.51 -11.56 -12.08
CA THR A 61 6.26 -11.08 -13.26
C THR A 61 7.76 -11.15 -13.01
N ALA A 62 8.23 -10.70 -11.84
CA ALA A 62 9.64 -10.72 -11.47
C ALA A 62 10.22 -12.16 -11.47
N ALA A 63 9.47 -13.10 -10.90
CA ALA A 63 9.83 -14.51 -10.85
C ALA A 63 9.86 -15.15 -12.26
N ALA A 64 8.78 -14.96 -13.03
CA ALA A 64 8.66 -15.58 -14.36
C ALA A 64 9.67 -15.05 -15.39
N SER A 65 10.11 -13.79 -15.24
CA SER A 65 11.06 -13.17 -16.15
C SER A 65 12.53 -13.50 -15.86
N GLY A 66 12.83 -14.11 -14.70
CA GLY A 66 14.22 -14.37 -14.27
C GLY A 66 15.05 -13.11 -14.01
N LEU A 67 14.38 -11.97 -13.78
CA LEU A 67 15.04 -10.67 -13.57
C LEU A 67 15.61 -10.50 -12.16
N VAL A 68 15.10 -11.26 -11.20
CA VAL A 68 15.53 -11.21 -9.80
C VAL A 68 15.91 -12.61 -9.31
N VAL A 69 16.78 -12.67 -8.30
CA VAL A 69 17.22 -13.90 -7.66
C VAL A 69 16.33 -14.18 -6.46
N ALA A 70 15.81 -15.39 -6.34
CA ALA A 70 15.01 -15.74 -5.16
C ALA A 70 15.85 -15.65 -3.88
N VAL A 71 15.26 -15.16 -2.80
CA VAL A 71 15.91 -15.03 -1.50
C VAL A 71 16.41 -16.37 -0.98
N ASN A 72 15.72 -17.46 -1.31
CA ASN A 72 16.12 -18.84 -1.00
C ASN A 72 17.51 -19.24 -1.54
N ASP A 73 18.03 -18.54 -2.56
CA ASP A 73 19.34 -18.88 -3.16
C ASP A 73 20.51 -18.19 -2.44
N TRP A 74 20.23 -17.22 -1.53
CA TRP A 74 21.25 -16.45 -0.82
C TRP A 74 20.96 -16.25 0.68
N ALA A 75 19.84 -16.77 1.19
CA ALA A 75 19.49 -16.80 2.59
C ALA A 75 19.10 -18.22 3.01
N ASP A 76 19.42 -18.59 4.24
CA ASP A 76 19.08 -19.90 4.77
C ASP A 76 17.60 -19.99 5.23
N GLU A 77 17.16 -21.23 5.48
CA GLU A 77 15.78 -21.49 5.89
C GLU A 77 15.43 -20.86 7.25
N ALA A 78 16.39 -20.77 8.19
CA ALA A 78 16.18 -20.18 9.50
C ALA A 78 15.90 -18.67 9.38
N TYR A 79 16.66 -17.97 8.52
CA TYR A 79 16.42 -16.57 8.22
C TYR A 79 15.05 -16.35 7.58
N LEU A 80 14.68 -17.16 6.59
CA LEU A 80 13.36 -17.05 5.93
C LEU A 80 12.22 -17.34 6.90
N ALA A 81 12.37 -18.34 7.78
CA ALA A 81 11.38 -18.65 8.80
C ALA A 81 11.21 -17.51 9.82
N ASP A 82 12.31 -16.87 10.22
CA ASP A 82 12.26 -15.70 11.10
C ASP A 82 11.55 -14.51 10.45
N GLN A 83 11.89 -14.16 9.21
CA GLN A 83 11.23 -13.10 8.47
C GLN A 83 9.72 -13.38 8.27
N ALA A 84 9.34 -14.63 8.04
CA ALA A 84 7.94 -15.04 7.92
C ALA A 84 7.18 -14.91 9.26
N ALA A 85 7.79 -15.36 10.35
CA ALA A 85 7.21 -15.33 11.69
C ALA A 85 7.00 -13.90 12.22
N HIS A 86 7.88 -12.99 11.82
CA HIS A 86 7.84 -11.58 12.24
C HIS A 86 7.33 -10.64 11.14
N SER A 87 6.54 -11.13 10.20
CA SER A 87 5.93 -10.31 9.16
C SER A 87 4.94 -9.29 9.72
N ALA A 88 4.96 -8.06 9.25
CA ALA A 88 3.87 -7.11 9.47
C ALA A 88 2.67 -7.50 8.58
N GLY A 89 1.66 -8.17 9.17
CA GLY A 89 0.53 -8.73 8.45
C GLY A 89 0.99 -9.67 7.31
N PRO A 90 0.36 -9.65 6.13
CA PRO A 90 0.71 -10.53 5.02
C PRO A 90 1.92 -10.06 4.19
N SER A 91 2.73 -9.09 4.66
CA SER A 91 3.81 -8.50 3.85
C SER A 91 4.86 -9.52 3.39
N TYR A 92 5.32 -10.44 4.26
CA TYR A 92 6.24 -11.49 3.82
C TYR A 92 5.61 -12.37 2.74
N ALA A 93 4.40 -12.88 3.00
CA ALA A 93 3.69 -13.77 2.08
C ALA A 93 3.40 -13.11 0.73
N SER A 94 3.33 -11.78 0.69
CA SER A 94 3.06 -11.04 -0.56
C SER A 94 4.19 -11.15 -1.58
N TYR A 95 5.42 -11.43 -1.15
CA TYR A 95 6.59 -11.66 -2.02
C TYR A 95 6.92 -13.15 -2.20
N THR A 96 6.09 -14.05 -1.68
CA THR A 96 6.19 -15.49 -1.96
C THR A 96 5.46 -15.81 -3.26
N TRP A 97 6.12 -16.48 -4.19
CA TRP A 97 5.56 -16.93 -5.47
C TRP A 97 6.12 -18.30 -5.82
N GLU A 98 5.24 -19.25 -6.18
CA GLU A 98 5.60 -20.65 -6.50
C GLU A 98 6.50 -21.30 -5.42
N GLY A 99 6.13 -21.08 -4.15
CA GLY A 99 6.85 -21.66 -3.01
C GLY A 99 8.22 -21.05 -2.72
N ARG A 100 8.60 -19.97 -3.41
CA ARG A 100 9.87 -19.26 -3.20
C ARG A 100 9.65 -17.81 -2.81
N GLN A 101 10.57 -17.26 -2.00
CA GLN A 101 10.60 -15.86 -1.62
C GLN A 101 11.42 -15.05 -2.62
N TRP A 102 10.87 -13.96 -3.18
CA TRP A 102 11.51 -13.19 -4.25
C TRP A 102 11.98 -11.79 -3.84
N ALA A 103 11.52 -11.31 -2.69
CA ALA A 103 12.02 -10.06 -2.10
C ALA A 103 11.88 -10.10 -0.59
N LEU A 104 12.67 -9.29 0.12
CA LEU A 104 12.52 -9.03 1.54
C LEU A 104 11.51 -7.88 1.72
N ALA A 105 10.46 -8.10 2.51
CA ALA A 105 9.48 -7.05 2.83
C ALA A 105 10.13 -6.02 3.77
N ILE A 106 10.64 -4.93 3.23
CA ILE A 106 11.30 -3.88 4.01
C ILE A 106 10.36 -2.72 4.39
N ASP A 107 9.24 -2.62 3.70
CA ASP A 107 8.22 -1.60 3.94
C ASP A 107 6.84 -2.26 3.90
N ALA A 108 5.98 -1.95 4.88
CA ALA A 108 4.64 -2.52 4.98
C ALA A 108 3.58 -1.43 5.13
N ALA A 109 2.54 -1.52 4.33
CA ALA A 109 1.41 -0.59 4.33
C ALA A 109 0.10 -1.31 4.04
N CYS A 110 -0.99 -0.66 4.42
CA CYS A 110 -2.33 -0.99 3.96
C CYS A 110 -3.17 0.28 3.88
N GLN A 111 -4.34 0.20 3.28
CA GLN A 111 -5.25 1.33 3.27
C GLN A 111 -5.92 1.47 4.64
N VAL A 112 -5.87 2.65 5.22
CA VAL A 112 -6.30 2.99 6.58
C VAL A 112 -7.02 4.33 6.61
N ALA A 113 -7.68 4.67 7.71
CA ALA A 113 -8.24 5.99 7.92
C ALA A 113 -7.19 6.97 8.45
N ALA A 114 -7.35 8.26 8.08
CA ALA A 114 -6.58 9.37 8.63
C ALA A 114 -7.51 10.48 9.14
N VAL A 115 -7.12 11.14 10.22
CA VAL A 115 -7.99 12.01 11.02
C VAL A 115 -7.25 13.29 11.41
N ARG A 116 -7.94 14.42 11.29
CA ARG A 116 -7.62 15.70 11.91
C ARG A 116 -8.60 15.91 13.06
N ASP A 117 -8.22 15.46 14.27
CA ASP A 117 -9.08 15.53 15.46
C ASP A 117 -9.48 16.96 15.81
N ASP A 118 -8.60 17.92 15.53
CA ASP A 118 -8.83 19.36 15.71
C ASP A 118 -9.92 19.94 14.79
N LEU A 119 -10.21 19.27 13.66
CA LEU A 119 -11.28 19.65 12.73
C LEU A 119 -12.53 18.78 12.90
N LEU A 120 -12.37 17.50 13.20
CA LEU A 120 -13.47 16.55 13.29
C LEU A 120 -14.31 16.76 14.56
N GLY A 121 -13.68 17.02 15.72
CA GLY A 121 -14.36 17.31 16.98
C GLY A 121 -15.26 18.55 16.91
N PRO A 122 -14.77 19.71 16.46
CA PRO A 122 -15.59 20.91 16.23
C PRO A 122 -16.74 20.71 15.24
N ALA A 123 -16.60 19.79 14.28
CA ALA A 123 -17.67 19.40 13.35
C ALA A 123 -18.76 18.51 14.02
N GLY A 124 -18.68 18.25 15.34
CA GLY A 124 -19.67 17.49 16.07
C GLY A 124 -19.51 15.97 16.04
N ALA A 125 -18.43 15.46 15.46
CA ALA A 125 -18.16 14.01 15.44
C ALA A 125 -17.44 13.59 16.74
N ALA A 126 -17.96 12.58 17.42
CA ALA A 126 -17.37 12.03 18.66
C ALA A 126 -16.03 11.27 18.40
N GLY A 127 -15.67 11.07 17.14
CA GLY A 127 -14.46 10.36 16.68
C GLY A 127 -14.57 9.98 15.21
N PRO A 128 -13.58 9.28 14.66
CA PRO A 128 -13.63 8.81 13.28
C PRO A 128 -14.75 7.78 13.09
N PRO A 129 -15.43 7.79 11.93
CA PRO A 129 -16.43 6.80 11.60
C PRO A 129 -15.88 5.37 11.67
N GLY A 130 -16.54 4.48 12.39
CA GLY A 130 -16.12 3.08 12.53
C GLY A 130 -16.61 2.17 11.40
N ASN A 131 -17.54 2.64 10.57
CA ASN A 131 -18.14 1.87 9.48
C ASN A 131 -18.47 2.76 8.26
N TRP A 132 -18.68 2.12 7.11
CA TRP A 132 -18.92 2.83 5.86
C TRP A 132 -20.25 3.61 5.82
N ALA A 133 -21.27 3.22 6.59
CA ALA A 133 -22.52 3.97 6.67
C ALA A 133 -22.30 5.32 7.37
N ASP A 134 -21.53 5.31 8.46
CA ASP A 134 -21.14 6.54 9.17
C ASP A 134 -20.22 7.42 8.35
N VAL A 135 -19.31 6.83 7.54
CA VAL A 135 -18.49 7.57 6.55
C VAL A 135 -19.37 8.32 5.56
N MET A 136 -20.36 7.63 4.97
CA MET A 136 -21.28 8.25 4.01
C MET A 136 -22.06 9.40 4.64
N ARG A 137 -22.56 9.21 5.87
CA ARG A 137 -23.27 10.25 6.62
C ARG A 137 -22.37 11.46 6.85
N LEU A 138 -21.16 11.24 7.39
CA LEU A 138 -20.19 12.32 7.66
C LEU A 138 -19.79 13.07 6.37
N ALA A 139 -19.55 12.35 5.29
CA ALA A 139 -19.19 12.97 4.00
C ALA A 139 -20.31 13.89 3.49
N LYS A 140 -21.58 13.47 3.61
CA LYS A 140 -22.74 14.31 3.25
C LYS A 140 -22.89 15.53 4.15
N GLU A 141 -22.71 15.36 5.47
CA GLU A 141 -22.77 16.45 6.45
C GLU A 141 -21.69 17.50 6.20
N LEU A 142 -20.46 17.07 5.91
CA LEU A 142 -19.33 17.96 5.67
C LEU A 142 -19.18 18.47 4.24
N ARG A 143 -20.04 18.04 3.32
CA ARG A 143 -19.91 18.38 1.88
C ARG A 143 -19.83 19.88 1.60
N THR A 144 -20.51 20.71 2.37
CA THR A 144 -20.51 22.18 2.24
C THR A 144 -19.76 22.88 3.37
N ALA A 145 -19.17 22.13 4.29
CA ALA A 145 -18.37 22.67 5.38
C ALA A 145 -17.00 23.14 4.87
N PRO A 146 -16.30 24.01 5.59
CA PRO A 146 -14.93 24.41 5.27
C PRO A 146 -13.95 23.23 5.22
N SER A 147 -14.18 22.22 6.09
CA SER A 147 -13.36 21.01 6.15
C SER A 147 -14.18 19.81 5.71
N ASN A 148 -13.70 19.11 4.71
CA ASN A 148 -14.41 18.02 4.06
C ASN A 148 -13.84 16.62 4.39
N VAL A 149 -14.54 15.60 3.92
CA VAL A 149 -14.01 14.24 3.77
C VAL A 149 -13.35 14.12 2.39
N ALA A 150 -12.16 13.52 2.34
CA ALA A 150 -11.48 13.21 1.07
C ALA A 150 -11.10 11.74 0.99
N MET A 151 -10.81 11.25 -0.20
CA MET A 151 -10.24 9.92 -0.42
C MET A 151 -9.44 9.93 -1.73
N PRO A 152 -8.22 9.37 -1.79
CA PRO A 152 -7.49 9.29 -3.05
C PRO A 152 -8.25 8.36 -4.00
N LEU A 153 -8.67 8.90 -5.15
CA LEU A 153 -9.45 8.21 -6.18
C LEU A 153 -8.91 8.48 -7.60
N ASN A 154 -7.61 8.79 -7.75
CA ASN A 154 -6.99 8.69 -9.07
C ASN A 154 -7.16 7.23 -9.61
N PRO A 155 -6.92 6.93 -10.88
CA PRO A 155 -7.22 5.60 -11.43
C PRO A 155 -6.70 4.43 -10.60
N ASN A 156 -5.43 4.45 -10.17
CA ASN A 156 -4.84 3.37 -9.37
C ASN A 156 -5.56 3.19 -8.02
N HIS A 157 -5.83 4.29 -7.32
CA HIS A 157 -6.46 4.26 -6.00
C HIS A 157 -7.98 4.05 -6.07
N ALA A 158 -8.64 4.39 -7.17
CA ALA A 158 -10.04 4.03 -7.41
C ALA A 158 -10.23 2.51 -7.51
N TYR A 159 -9.31 1.82 -8.18
CA TYR A 159 -9.27 0.35 -8.19
C TYR A 159 -9.07 -0.23 -6.78
N CYS A 160 -8.08 0.27 -6.04
CA CYS A 160 -7.83 -0.18 -4.66
C CYS A 160 -9.03 0.08 -3.74
N ALA A 161 -9.69 1.24 -3.87
CA ALA A 161 -10.89 1.57 -3.12
C ALA A 161 -12.07 0.64 -3.43
N PHE A 162 -12.26 0.32 -4.73
CA PHE A 162 -13.28 -0.66 -5.15
C PHE A 162 -13.07 -2.03 -4.48
N LEU A 163 -11.84 -2.52 -4.48
CA LEU A 163 -11.50 -3.77 -3.80
C LEU A 163 -11.78 -3.68 -2.29
N SER A 164 -11.31 -2.62 -1.64
CA SER A 164 -11.46 -2.48 -0.18
C SER A 164 -12.91 -2.36 0.26
N VAL A 165 -13.73 -1.59 -0.44
CA VAL A 165 -15.16 -1.46 -0.14
C VAL A 165 -15.89 -2.79 -0.38
N GLY A 166 -15.60 -3.48 -1.48
CA GLY A 166 -16.17 -4.78 -1.76
C GLY A 166 -15.78 -5.85 -0.72
N LEU A 167 -14.51 -5.86 -0.32
CA LEU A 167 -14.02 -6.76 0.75
C LEU A 167 -14.65 -6.45 2.11
N ALA A 168 -14.89 -5.19 2.44
CA ALA A 168 -15.61 -4.82 3.65
C ALA A 168 -17.05 -5.35 3.64
N GLY A 169 -17.69 -5.37 2.48
CA GLY A 169 -19.06 -5.90 2.30
C GLY A 169 -19.13 -7.44 2.33
N ALA A 170 -18.33 -8.11 1.52
CA ALA A 170 -18.42 -9.55 1.25
C ALA A 170 -17.26 -10.39 1.84
N GLY A 171 -16.25 -9.74 2.43
CA GLY A 171 -15.06 -10.44 2.92
C GLY A 171 -14.21 -11.06 1.79
N PRO A 172 -13.38 -12.07 2.09
CA PRO A 172 -12.50 -12.69 1.09
C PRO A 172 -13.27 -13.31 -0.10
N GLY A 173 -14.54 -13.62 0.08
CA GLY A 173 -15.42 -14.07 -1.00
C GLY A 173 -15.75 -13.01 -2.05
N PHE A 174 -15.39 -11.75 -1.81
CA PHE A 174 -15.56 -10.67 -2.79
C PHE A 174 -14.82 -10.97 -4.10
N TRP A 175 -13.58 -11.40 -4.01
CA TRP A 175 -12.80 -11.83 -5.16
C TRP A 175 -12.14 -13.19 -4.88
N PRO A 176 -12.86 -14.30 -5.09
CA PRO A 176 -12.30 -15.63 -4.92
C PRO A 176 -11.17 -15.88 -5.92
N ARG A 177 -10.15 -16.62 -5.47
CA ARG A 177 -9.02 -16.98 -6.35
C ARG A 177 -9.53 -17.75 -7.58
N GLY A 178 -9.06 -17.34 -8.75
CA GLY A 178 -9.43 -17.99 -10.01
C GLY A 178 -10.87 -17.77 -10.49
N ALA A 179 -11.62 -16.88 -9.81
CA ALA A 179 -13.00 -16.58 -10.16
C ALA A 179 -13.22 -15.06 -10.37
N PRO A 180 -14.29 -14.67 -11.08
CA PRO A 180 -14.70 -13.28 -11.14
C PRO A 180 -15.05 -12.70 -9.76
N VAL A 181 -15.02 -11.39 -9.64
CA VAL A 181 -15.59 -10.68 -8.49
C VAL A 181 -17.06 -11.06 -8.33
N MET A 182 -17.49 -11.26 -7.08
CA MET A 182 -18.89 -11.55 -6.75
C MET A 182 -19.80 -10.42 -7.26
N GLU A 183 -20.72 -10.73 -8.15
CA GLU A 183 -21.51 -9.73 -8.89
C GLU A 183 -22.28 -8.78 -7.98
N THR A 184 -23.07 -9.30 -7.03
CA THR A 184 -23.86 -8.49 -6.11
C THR A 184 -22.99 -7.53 -5.30
N ALA A 185 -21.91 -8.02 -4.71
CA ALA A 185 -21.01 -7.21 -3.90
C ALA A 185 -20.21 -6.20 -4.76
N GLY A 186 -19.89 -6.57 -6.01
CA GLY A 186 -19.23 -5.67 -6.95
C GLY A 186 -20.14 -4.50 -7.35
N LEU A 187 -21.41 -4.77 -7.61
CA LEU A 187 -22.40 -3.72 -7.90
C LEU A 187 -22.61 -2.80 -6.70
N GLU A 188 -22.82 -3.37 -5.51
CA GLU A 188 -22.97 -2.58 -4.27
C GLU A 188 -21.75 -1.69 -4.00
N ALA A 189 -20.52 -2.21 -4.20
CA ALA A 189 -19.29 -1.44 -4.01
C ALA A 189 -19.16 -0.29 -5.04
N LEU A 190 -19.49 -0.54 -6.30
CA LEU A 190 -19.46 0.50 -7.34
C LEU A 190 -20.47 1.61 -7.07
N GLU A 191 -21.72 1.26 -6.76
CA GLU A 191 -22.79 2.23 -6.46
C GLU A 191 -22.46 3.04 -5.22
N PHE A 192 -22.01 2.38 -4.15
CA PHE A 192 -21.58 3.05 -2.92
C PHE A 192 -20.45 4.04 -3.17
N LEU A 193 -19.39 3.64 -3.89
CA LEU A 193 -18.25 4.52 -4.19
C LEU A 193 -18.66 5.70 -5.05
N ARG A 194 -19.57 5.53 -6.00
CA ARG A 194 -20.06 6.63 -6.83
C ARG A 194 -20.88 7.63 -6.02
N GLU A 195 -21.73 7.15 -5.12
CA GLU A 195 -22.49 8.02 -4.20
C GLU A 195 -21.52 8.77 -3.25
N LEU A 196 -20.56 8.07 -2.68
CA LEU A 196 -19.56 8.68 -1.80
C LEU A 196 -18.74 9.75 -2.55
N ALA A 197 -18.29 9.47 -3.77
CA ALA A 197 -17.49 10.39 -4.58
C ALA A 197 -18.16 11.75 -4.79
N GLU A 198 -19.50 11.82 -4.81
CA GLU A 198 -20.27 13.07 -4.93
C GLU A 198 -20.17 13.96 -3.68
N ALA A 199 -19.86 13.37 -2.54
CA ALA A 199 -19.76 14.05 -1.26
C ALA A 199 -18.32 14.36 -0.83
N LEU A 200 -17.32 13.85 -1.56
CA LEU A 200 -15.92 14.04 -1.24
C LEU A 200 -15.37 15.40 -1.72
N HIS A 201 -14.29 15.84 -1.08
CA HIS A 201 -13.50 16.98 -1.52
C HIS A 201 -13.07 16.82 -3.00
N PRO A 202 -13.15 17.86 -3.84
CA PRO A 202 -12.90 17.77 -5.30
C PRO A 202 -11.53 17.19 -5.67
N GLN A 203 -10.50 17.42 -4.85
CA GLN A 203 -9.16 16.86 -5.07
C GLN A 203 -9.16 15.32 -5.09
N SER A 204 -10.12 14.66 -4.44
CA SER A 204 -10.23 13.20 -4.41
C SER A 204 -10.17 12.57 -5.79
N ARG A 205 -10.70 13.27 -6.82
CA ARG A 205 -10.73 12.77 -8.20
C ARG A 205 -9.36 12.45 -8.79
N THR A 206 -8.35 13.24 -8.48
CA THR A 206 -7.03 13.16 -9.13
C THR A 206 -5.88 12.86 -8.16
N ALA A 207 -6.14 12.97 -6.86
CA ALA A 207 -5.11 12.82 -5.85
C ALA A 207 -4.70 11.36 -5.63
N ASP A 208 -3.44 11.19 -5.30
CA ASP A 208 -2.87 10.02 -4.66
C ASP A 208 -2.80 10.20 -3.12
N PRO A 209 -2.38 9.18 -2.35
CA PRO A 209 -2.28 9.27 -0.90
C PRO A 209 -1.34 10.36 -0.39
N ILE A 210 -0.24 10.65 -1.11
CA ILE A 210 0.71 11.69 -0.72
C ILE A 210 0.07 13.06 -0.87
N ALA A 211 -0.56 13.33 -2.01
CA ALA A 211 -1.22 14.60 -2.28
C ALA A 211 -2.38 14.89 -1.29
N VAL A 212 -3.16 13.86 -0.92
CA VAL A 212 -4.22 14.00 0.09
C VAL A 212 -3.62 14.25 1.46
N SER A 213 -2.58 13.51 1.84
CA SER A 213 -1.91 13.66 3.14
C SER A 213 -1.24 15.04 3.28
N ASP A 214 -0.57 15.51 2.23
CA ASP A 214 0.06 16.86 2.22
C ASP A 214 -1.00 17.96 2.37
N ARG A 215 -2.14 17.87 1.66
CA ARG A 215 -3.24 18.82 1.81
C ARG A 215 -3.83 18.77 3.22
N MET A 216 -4.09 17.57 3.75
CA MET A 216 -4.65 17.36 5.07
C MET A 216 -3.73 17.88 6.19
N ALA A 217 -2.42 17.69 6.05
CA ALA A 217 -1.42 18.16 7.01
C ALA A 217 -1.01 19.60 6.82
N GLY A 218 -1.26 20.21 5.65
CA GLY A 218 -0.87 21.58 5.28
C GLY A 218 -1.99 22.60 5.33
N SER A 219 -3.28 22.16 5.35
CA SER A 219 -4.45 23.05 5.35
C SER A 219 -5.54 22.51 6.26
N ASP A 220 -6.63 23.28 6.41
CA ASP A 220 -7.80 22.88 7.17
C ASP A 220 -8.98 22.42 6.27
N GLU A 221 -8.71 22.10 5.00
CA GLU A 221 -9.73 21.72 4.03
C GLU A 221 -10.21 20.25 4.17
N ILE A 222 -9.41 19.37 4.78
CA ILE A 222 -9.72 17.94 4.91
C ILE A 222 -9.65 17.54 6.39
N ALA A 223 -10.80 17.16 6.95
CA ALA A 223 -10.92 16.70 8.33
C ALA A 223 -10.74 15.18 8.48
N TYR A 224 -11.12 14.41 7.45
CA TYR A 224 -11.15 12.97 7.53
C TYR A 224 -10.89 12.32 6.16
N VAL A 225 -10.15 11.22 6.16
CA VAL A 225 -9.95 10.33 5.02
C VAL A 225 -10.28 8.91 5.47
N PRO A 226 -11.33 8.26 4.94
CA PRO A 226 -11.71 6.92 5.39
C PRO A 226 -10.77 5.82 4.92
N LEU A 227 -10.08 6.03 3.78
CA LEU A 227 -9.31 4.98 3.14
C LEU A 227 -8.20 5.56 2.25
N MET A 228 -6.96 5.39 2.67
CA MET A 228 -5.76 5.67 1.88
C MET A 228 -4.59 4.83 2.38
N PHE A 229 -3.61 4.55 1.55
CA PHE A 229 -2.37 3.95 2.04
C PHE A 229 -1.73 4.87 3.09
N GLY A 230 -1.54 4.32 4.30
CA GLY A 230 -1.01 5.07 5.43
C GLY A 230 0.49 5.33 5.27
N TYR A 231 0.90 6.56 5.58
CA TYR A 231 2.30 6.99 5.64
C TYR A 231 2.63 7.45 7.05
N SER A 232 3.39 6.65 7.80
CA SER A 232 3.75 6.92 9.20
C SER A 232 4.49 8.25 9.40
N ASN A 233 5.10 8.78 8.34
CA ASN A 233 5.75 10.11 8.36
C ASN A 233 4.79 11.22 8.77
N TYR A 234 3.54 11.21 8.28
CA TYR A 234 2.54 12.24 8.61
C TYR A 234 2.03 12.14 10.05
N ALA A 235 2.27 11.03 10.74
CA ALA A 235 2.00 10.85 12.15
C ALA A 235 3.17 11.32 13.05
N ARG A 236 4.31 11.67 12.46
CA ARG A 236 5.49 12.14 13.21
C ARG A 236 5.40 13.64 13.46
N PRO A 237 5.54 14.11 14.71
CA PRO A 237 5.64 15.52 15.01
C PRO A 237 6.77 16.20 14.19
N GLY A 238 6.47 17.35 13.58
CA GLY A 238 7.45 18.13 12.83
C GLY A 238 7.67 17.72 11.37
N PHE A 239 7.10 16.63 10.91
CA PHE A 239 7.20 16.24 9.48
C PHE A 239 6.41 17.18 8.57
N ARG A 240 5.22 17.60 9.03
CA ARG A 240 4.37 18.60 8.37
C ARG A 240 3.81 19.58 9.41
N PRO A 241 3.21 20.71 9.01
CA PRO A 241 2.61 21.68 9.94
C PRO A 241 1.57 21.08 10.89
N ARG A 242 0.81 20.10 10.44
CA ARG A 242 -0.15 19.35 11.25
C ARG A 242 0.19 17.87 11.25
N THR A 243 0.13 17.25 12.41
CA THR A 243 0.28 15.81 12.58
C THR A 243 -1.06 15.13 12.31
N LEU A 244 -1.05 14.06 11.53
CA LEU A 244 -2.23 13.26 11.27
C LEU A 244 -2.29 12.08 12.25
N ARG A 245 -3.47 11.80 12.78
CA ARG A 245 -3.74 10.55 13.48
C ARG A 245 -4.29 9.53 12.49
N PHE A 246 -3.85 8.29 12.62
CA PHE A 246 -4.32 7.17 11.81
C PHE A 246 -5.17 6.22 12.64
N ALA A 247 -6.05 5.50 12.00
CA ALA A 247 -6.94 4.51 12.61
C ALA A 247 -7.24 3.38 11.63
N ASP A 248 -7.80 2.29 12.13
CA ASP A 248 -8.32 1.22 11.29
C ASP A 248 -9.25 1.75 10.20
N ALA A 249 -9.23 1.12 9.03
CA ALA A 249 -10.20 1.41 7.97
C ALA A 249 -11.63 1.07 8.43
N PRO A 250 -12.65 1.78 7.91
CA PRO A 250 -14.04 1.53 8.27
C PRO A 250 -14.49 0.10 7.96
N THR A 251 -15.31 -0.47 8.85
CA THR A 251 -15.89 -1.79 8.65
C THR A 251 -17.10 -1.76 7.72
N GLY A 252 -17.34 -2.86 7.03
CA GLY A 252 -18.59 -3.12 6.33
C GLY A 252 -19.70 -3.56 7.29
N ARG A 253 -20.87 -3.86 6.72
CA ARG A 253 -22.05 -4.35 7.48
C ARG A 253 -21.79 -5.60 8.30
N SER A 254 -20.87 -6.45 7.86
CA SER A 254 -20.44 -7.68 8.56
C SER A 254 -19.47 -7.44 9.72
N GLY A 255 -19.09 -6.19 10.00
CA GLY A 255 -18.04 -5.85 10.97
C GLY A 255 -16.61 -6.15 10.47
N ARG A 256 -16.44 -6.53 9.20
CA ARG A 256 -15.13 -6.79 8.57
C ARG A 256 -14.50 -5.52 8.07
N ILE A 257 -13.18 -5.45 8.18
CA ILE A 257 -12.38 -4.43 7.53
C ILE A 257 -12.08 -4.90 6.10
N GLY A 258 -12.28 -4.02 5.13
CA GLY A 258 -11.77 -4.19 3.78
C GLY A 258 -10.60 -3.23 3.57
N SER A 259 -9.43 -3.77 3.29
CA SER A 259 -8.24 -2.98 3.03
C SER A 259 -7.30 -3.75 2.09
N VAL A 260 -6.73 -3.06 1.13
CA VAL A 260 -5.72 -3.61 0.23
C VAL A 260 -4.34 -3.45 0.87
N LEU A 261 -3.55 -4.52 0.82
CA LEU A 261 -2.13 -4.50 1.20
C LEU A 261 -1.36 -3.58 0.25
N GLY A 262 -0.39 -2.87 0.81
CA GLY A 262 0.67 -2.14 0.13
C GLY A 262 2.01 -2.45 0.77
N GLY A 263 3.02 -1.69 0.37
CA GLY A 263 4.38 -1.87 0.86
C GLY A 263 5.33 -2.27 -0.24
N VAL A 264 6.61 -2.32 0.10
CA VAL A 264 7.68 -2.51 -0.88
C VAL A 264 8.63 -3.61 -0.42
N GLY A 265 9.00 -4.48 -1.36
CA GLY A 265 10.02 -5.50 -1.18
C GLY A 265 11.34 -5.11 -1.84
N LEU A 266 12.44 -5.49 -1.21
CA LEU A 266 13.79 -5.34 -1.72
C LEU A 266 14.23 -6.65 -2.37
N ALA A 267 14.46 -6.61 -3.68
CA ALA A 267 14.85 -7.75 -4.49
C ALA A 267 16.29 -7.60 -5.01
N LEU A 268 17.00 -8.73 -5.11
CA LEU A 268 18.34 -8.83 -5.68
C LEU A 268 18.23 -9.08 -7.19
N SER A 269 18.85 -8.22 -7.99
CA SER A 269 18.87 -8.39 -9.45
C SER A 269 19.68 -9.61 -9.89
N ALA A 270 19.15 -10.31 -10.89
CA ALA A 270 19.83 -11.47 -11.49
C ALA A 270 21.10 -11.09 -12.27
N VAL A 271 21.22 -9.85 -12.72
CA VAL A 271 22.42 -9.38 -13.46
C VAL A 271 23.49 -8.79 -12.54
N SER A 272 23.24 -8.66 -11.23
CA SER A 272 24.22 -8.14 -10.29
C SER A 272 25.50 -8.94 -10.31
N THR A 273 26.63 -8.25 -10.40
CA THR A 273 27.98 -8.83 -10.30
C THR A 273 28.55 -8.79 -8.87
N VAL A 274 27.86 -8.10 -7.96
CA VAL A 274 28.23 -7.93 -6.54
C VAL A 274 27.21 -8.57 -5.60
N ARG A 275 26.68 -9.73 -5.97
CA ARG A 275 25.54 -10.39 -5.30
C ARG A 275 25.73 -10.60 -3.79
N ALA A 276 26.96 -10.95 -3.36
CA ALA A 276 27.23 -11.20 -1.94
C ALA A 276 27.06 -9.93 -1.10
N ASP A 277 27.61 -8.82 -1.56
CA ASP A 277 27.51 -7.53 -0.88
C ASP A 277 26.07 -6.97 -0.93
N ALA A 278 25.41 -7.11 -2.07
CA ALA A 278 24.02 -6.70 -2.24
C ALA A 278 23.07 -7.52 -1.35
N ALA A 279 23.29 -8.83 -1.21
CA ALA A 279 22.53 -9.70 -0.31
C ALA A 279 22.78 -9.36 1.19
N ASP A 280 24.03 -9.05 1.55
CA ASP A 280 24.39 -8.63 2.91
C ASP A 280 23.73 -7.29 3.26
N LEU A 281 23.77 -6.31 2.36
CA LEU A 281 23.06 -5.03 2.51
C LEU A 281 21.55 -5.25 2.63
N ALA A 282 20.97 -6.09 1.78
CA ALA A 282 19.54 -6.37 1.81
C ALA A 282 19.10 -7.00 3.15
N ARG A 283 19.88 -7.95 3.67
CA ARG A 283 19.66 -8.52 5.01
C ARG A 283 19.81 -7.48 6.11
N THR A 284 20.81 -6.60 6.01
CA THR A 284 21.01 -5.51 6.97
C THR A 284 19.82 -4.55 6.99
N ILE A 285 19.26 -4.20 5.84
CA ILE A 285 18.07 -3.33 5.74
C ILE A 285 16.84 -4.00 6.36
N ALA A 286 16.67 -5.31 6.15
CA ALA A 286 15.52 -6.07 6.66
C ALA A 286 15.69 -6.59 8.10
N ALA A 287 16.87 -6.45 8.70
CA ALA A 287 17.13 -6.92 10.06
C ALA A 287 16.25 -6.19 11.10
N PRO A 288 15.72 -6.90 12.12
CA PRO A 288 14.82 -6.30 13.10
C PRO A 288 15.43 -5.09 13.82
N GLU A 289 16.71 -5.13 14.17
CA GLU A 289 17.41 -4.01 14.82
C GLU A 289 17.48 -2.77 13.90
N THR A 290 17.72 -2.98 12.62
CA THR A 290 17.74 -1.91 11.61
C THR A 290 16.33 -1.35 11.40
N GLN A 291 15.34 -2.22 11.29
CA GLN A 291 13.94 -1.85 11.07
C GLN A 291 13.34 -1.10 12.27
N CYS A 292 13.68 -1.49 13.51
CA CYS A 292 13.28 -0.78 14.73
C CYS A 292 14.06 0.52 14.96
N GLY A 293 15.31 0.57 14.50
CA GLY A 293 16.26 1.67 14.72
C GLY A 293 16.42 2.56 13.49
N LEU A 294 17.60 2.52 12.88
CA LEU A 294 18.04 3.47 11.85
C LEU A 294 17.08 3.60 10.67
N TYR A 295 16.52 2.48 10.19
CA TYR A 295 15.54 2.49 9.08
C TYR A 295 14.29 3.30 9.46
N PHE A 296 13.70 3.00 10.62
CA PHE A 296 12.56 3.74 11.14
C PHE A 296 12.93 5.21 11.43
N GLU A 297 14.05 5.47 12.10
CA GLU A 297 14.50 6.82 12.48
C GLU A 297 14.65 7.75 11.27
N ALA A 298 15.18 7.21 10.18
CA ALA A 298 15.33 7.93 8.91
C ALA A 298 14.01 8.10 8.13
N GLY A 299 12.87 7.71 8.67
CA GLY A 299 11.57 7.95 8.03
C GLY A 299 10.94 6.71 7.38
N GLY A 300 11.58 5.56 7.45
CA GLY A 300 11.04 4.30 6.93
C GLY A 300 9.77 3.84 7.66
N GLN A 301 9.00 3.02 6.97
CA GLN A 301 7.80 2.36 7.51
C GLN A 301 8.05 0.85 7.53
N PRO A 302 8.50 0.29 8.66
CA PRO A 302 9.05 -1.06 8.74
C PRO A 302 8.17 -2.17 8.17
N GLY A 303 8.79 -3.12 7.47
CA GLY A 303 8.18 -4.39 7.05
C GLY A 303 8.20 -5.45 8.14
N HIS A 304 9.07 -5.32 9.13
CA HIS A 304 9.25 -6.28 10.20
C HIS A 304 8.35 -6.00 11.40
N GLY A 305 7.60 -6.98 11.85
CA GLY A 305 6.59 -6.87 12.91
C GLY A 305 7.14 -6.47 14.29
N ALA A 306 8.41 -6.75 14.58
CA ALA A 306 9.05 -6.28 15.81
C ALA A 306 8.97 -4.74 15.94
N ALA A 307 9.18 -4.01 14.83
CA ALA A 307 9.05 -2.56 14.83
C ALA A 307 7.60 -2.08 15.03
N TRP A 308 6.62 -2.83 14.55
CA TRP A 308 5.19 -2.53 14.77
C TRP A 308 4.78 -2.67 16.23
N ALA A 309 5.41 -3.60 16.95
CA ALA A 309 5.16 -3.85 18.36
C ALA A 309 6.04 -2.99 19.31
N ALA A 310 7.09 -2.35 18.80
CA ALA A 310 8.05 -1.60 19.61
C ALA A 310 7.41 -0.34 20.22
N PRO A 311 7.45 -0.15 21.55
CA PRO A 311 6.86 1.02 22.21
C PRO A 311 7.43 2.35 21.70
N GLU A 312 8.76 2.42 21.54
CA GLU A 312 9.46 3.63 21.08
C GLU A 312 9.11 4.03 19.65
N VAL A 313 8.81 3.06 18.78
CA VAL A 313 8.34 3.29 17.40
C VAL A 313 6.93 3.87 17.42
N ASN A 314 6.05 3.32 18.24
CA ASN A 314 4.68 3.78 18.38
C ASN A 314 4.60 5.16 19.05
N GLU A 315 5.34 5.41 20.13
CA GLU A 315 5.40 6.72 20.79
C GLU A 315 5.79 7.84 19.79
N ARG A 316 6.80 7.61 18.96
CA ARG A 316 7.30 8.59 17.97
C ARG A 316 6.36 8.83 16.78
N THR A 317 5.34 8.00 16.62
CA THR A 317 4.35 8.08 15.53
C THR A 317 2.91 8.19 16.02
N GLY A 318 2.71 8.61 17.30
CA GLY A 318 1.36 8.77 17.87
C GLY A 318 0.52 7.50 17.71
N ASP A 319 1.10 6.34 18.03
CA ASP A 319 0.51 5.01 17.93
C ASP A 319 0.12 4.56 16.50
N PHE A 320 0.73 5.11 15.46
CA PHE A 320 0.39 4.78 14.07
C PHE A 320 0.30 3.26 13.84
N PHE A 321 1.36 2.52 14.16
CA PHE A 321 1.43 1.09 13.86
C PHE A 321 0.43 0.28 14.69
N HIS A 322 0.30 0.60 15.97
CA HIS A 322 -0.62 -0.05 16.88
C HIS A 322 -2.09 0.19 16.47
N ALA A 323 -2.42 1.44 16.14
CA ALA A 323 -3.77 1.86 15.77
C ALA A 323 -4.30 1.22 14.48
N ILE A 324 -3.41 0.75 13.60
CA ILE A 324 -3.78 0.13 12.32
C ILE A 324 -3.44 -1.36 12.23
N THR A 325 -2.97 -1.98 13.32
CA THR A 325 -2.54 -3.39 13.33
C THR A 325 -3.65 -4.33 12.87
N ARG A 326 -4.88 -4.10 13.30
CA ARG A 326 -6.03 -4.93 12.92
C ARG A 326 -6.30 -4.87 11.41
N THR A 327 -6.23 -3.67 10.83
CA THR A 327 -6.36 -3.48 9.39
C THR A 327 -5.23 -4.18 8.65
N MET A 328 -3.99 -4.03 9.12
CA MET A 328 -2.82 -4.65 8.50
C MET A 328 -2.88 -6.18 8.52
N GLN A 329 -3.32 -6.78 9.63
CA GLN A 329 -3.48 -8.22 9.74
C GLN A 329 -4.55 -8.79 8.79
N GLN A 330 -5.56 -8.00 8.44
CA GLN A 330 -6.66 -8.38 7.55
C GLN A 330 -6.45 -7.89 6.10
N ALA A 331 -5.31 -7.25 5.81
CA ALA A 331 -5.07 -6.65 4.50
C ALA A 331 -5.08 -7.70 3.39
N PHE A 332 -5.81 -7.41 2.33
CA PHE A 332 -6.00 -8.29 1.17
C PHE A 332 -4.83 -8.16 0.20
N MET A 333 -4.23 -9.28 -0.14
CA MET A 333 -3.25 -9.37 -1.21
C MET A 333 -3.95 -9.41 -2.57
N ARG A 334 -3.67 -8.41 -3.41
CA ARG A 334 -4.10 -8.40 -4.82
C ARG A 334 -3.50 -9.60 -5.57
N PRO A 335 -4.09 -10.04 -6.70
CA PRO A 335 -3.46 -11.03 -7.56
C PRO A 335 -2.02 -10.65 -7.91
N ARG A 336 -1.12 -11.64 -7.96
CA ARG A 336 0.32 -11.45 -8.18
C ARG A 336 0.81 -12.09 -9.47
N VAL A 337 -0.12 -12.59 -10.29
CA VAL A 337 0.16 -13.27 -11.57
C VAL A 337 0.82 -12.31 -12.58
N PRO A 338 1.62 -12.82 -13.52
CA PRO A 338 2.06 -12.06 -14.67
C PRO A 338 0.87 -11.38 -15.37
N GLY A 339 1.02 -10.11 -15.76
CA GLY A 339 -0.07 -9.33 -16.35
C GLY A 339 -0.89 -8.49 -15.36
N HIS A 340 -0.76 -8.71 -14.04
CA HIS A 340 -1.49 -7.93 -13.03
C HIS A 340 -1.29 -6.41 -13.16
N ARG A 341 -0.08 -5.96 -13.44
CA ARG A 341 0.20 -4.52 -13.62
C ARG A 341 -0.69 -3.89 -14.70
N ARG A 342 -0.75 -4.52 -15.86
CA ARG A 342 -1.58 -4.02 -16.98
C ARG A 342 -3.07 -4.09 -16.64
N PHE A 343 -3.47 -5.16 -15.97
CA PHE A 343 -4.82 -5.27 -15.43
C PHE A 343 -5.15 -4.12 -14.48
N GLN A 344 -4.29 -3.83 -13.50
CA GLN A 344 -4.49 -2.77 -12.51
C GLN A 344 -4.68 -1.40 -13.15
N VAL A 345 -3.87 -1.06 -14.16
CA VAL A 345 -3.99 0.20 -14.91
C VAL A 345 -5.33 0.27 -15.64
N GLU A 346 -5.65 -0.74 -16.45
CA GLU A 346 -6.89 -0.76 -17.26
C GLU A 346 -8.15 -0.81 -16.36
N ALA A 347 -8.12 -1.59 -15.27
CA ALA A 347 -9.20 -1.65 -14.29
C ALA A 347 -9.36 -0.33 -13.52
N GLY A 348 -8.25 0.30 -13.16
CA GLY A 348 -8.25 1.60 -12.48
C GLY A 348 -8.87 2.69 -13.34
N GLU A 349 -8.49 2.79 -14.60
CA GLU A 349 -9.09 3.72 -15.56
C GLU A 349 -10.59 3.48 -15.74
N LEU A 350 -11.01 2.22 -15.82
CA LEU A 350 -12.42 1.84 -15.93
C LEU A 350 -13.23 2.27 -14.70
N ILE A 351 -12.75 1.95 -13.48
CA ILE A 351 -13.42 2.32 -12.24
C ILE A 351 -13.46 3.85 -12.09
N HIS A 352 -12.33 4.52 -12.31
CA HIS A 352 -12.26 5.98 -12.25
C HIS A 352 -13.25 6.64 -13.24
N ARG A 353 -13.32 6.18 -14.49
CA ARG A 353 -14.30 6.66 -15.46
C ARG A 353 -15.73 6.44 -14.98
N TYR A 354 -16.03 5.26 -14.41
CA TYR A 354 -17.35 4.97 -13.85
C TYR A 354 -17.74 5.95 -12.74
N LEU A 355 -16.80 6.28 -11.85
CA LEU A 355 -17.06 7.20 -10.74
C LEU A 355 -17.37 8.63 -11.22
N TRP A 356 -16.69 9.12 -12.26
CA TRP A 356 -16.68 10.55 -12.57
C TRP A 356 -17.37 10.94 -13.89
N ALA A 357 -17.35 10.10 -14.92
CA ALA A 357 -17.93 10.47 -16.23
C ALA A 357 -19.43 10.18 -16.34
N ARG A 358 -19.97 9.28 -15.49
CA ARG A 358 -21.40 8.90 -15.45
C ARG A 358 -21.97 8.35 -16.77
N ASP A 359 -21.13 7.93 -17.68
CA ASP A 359 -21.48 7.40 -19.01
C ASP A 359 -21.51 5.87 -19.07
N ILE A 360 -21.26 5.20 -17.94
CA ILE A 360 -21.23 3.74 -17.81
C ILE A 360 -22.20 3.32 -16.70
N GLN A 361 -23.02 2.31 -16.95
CA GLN A 361 -23.87 1.70 -15.93
C GLN A 361 -23.04 0.75 -15.04
N PRO A 362 -23.41 0.54 -13.74
CA PRO A 362 -22.62 -0.30 -12.83
C PRO A 362 -22.47 -1.74 -13.32
N THR A 363 -23.53 -2.32 -13.89
CA THR A 363 -23.50 -3.67 -14.49
C THR A 363 -22.50 -3.77 -15.65
N GLU A 364 -22.48 -2.77 -16.52
CA GLU A 364 -21.54 -2.71 -17.64
C GLU A 364 -20.09 -2.49 -17.15
N CYS A 365 -19.89 -1.65 -16.14
CA CYS A 365 -18.58 -1.46 -15.53
C CYS A 365 -18.05 -2.79 -14.95
N LEU A 366 -18.87 -3.49 -14.18
CA LEU A 366 -18.48 -4.77 -13.57
C LEU A 366 -18.23 -5.86 -14.63
N ARG A 367 -19.04 -5.92 -15.68
CA ARG A 367 -18.83 -6.84 -16.81
C ARG A 367 -17.50 -6.59 -17.52
N ARG A 368 -17.16 -5.32 -17.78
CA ARG A 368 -15.85 -4.96 -18.37
C ARG A 368 -14.69 -5.27 -17.43
N PHE A 369 -14.86 -5.03 -16.14
CA PHE A 369 -13.85 -5.39 -15.14
C PHE A 369 -13.57 -6.89 -15.16
N ALA A 370 -14.61 -7.73 -15.19
CA ALA A 370 -14.48 -9.19 -15.29
C ALA A 370 -13.76 -9.62 -16.58
N GLN A 371 -14.10 -9.02 -17.71
CA GLN A 371 -13.42 -9.28 -18.99
C GLN A 371 -11.94 -8.88 -18.99
N LEU A 372 -11.60 -7.75 -18.34
CA LEU A 372 -10.22 -7.34 -18.16
C LEU A 372 -9.45 -8.35 -17.28
N ALA A 373 -10.06 -8.80 -16.18
CA ALA A 373 -9.47 -9.82 -15.31
C ALA A 373 -9.23 -11.13 -16.07
N GLU A 374 -10.22 -11.62 -16.80
CA GLU A 374 -10.08 -12.80 -17.64
C GLU A 374 -8.95 -12.64 -18.67
N LYS A 375 -8.91 -11.54 -19.39
CA LYS A 375 -7.91 -11.27 -20.43
C LYS A 375 -6.49 -11.14 -19.91
N ARG A 376 -6.29 -10.63 -18.67
CA ARG A 376 -4.98 -10.24 -18.15
C ARG A 376 -4.43 -11.17 -17.08
N LEU A 377 -5.30 -11.87 -16.34
CA LEU A 377 -4.90 -12.65 -15.17
C LEU A 377 -4.96 -14.18 -15.40
N HIS A 378 -5.47 -14.65 -16.53
CA HIS A 378 -5.66 -16.09 -16.80
C HIS A 378 -4.42 -16.84 -17.31
N THR A 379 -3.28 -16.18 -17.51
CA THR A 379 -2.09 -16.80 -18.11
C THR A 379 -1.12 -17.44 -17.10
N GLY A 380 -1.47 -17.49 -15.83
CA GLY A 380 -0.67 -18.16 -14.80
C GLY A 380 -1.57 -18.60 -13.66
N GLY A 381 -1.39 -19.81 -13.18
CA GLY A 381 -2.16 -20.30 -12.04
C GLY A 381 -2.14 -19.32 -10.87
N TYR A 382 -3.27 -19.18 -10.22
CA TYR A 382 -3.34 -18.45 -8.95
C TYR A 382 -2.58 -19.25 -7.90
N ASP A 383 -1.41 -18.78 -7.47
CA ASP A 383 -0.68 -19.43 -6.40
C ASP A 383 -1.39 -19.29 -5.05
N ALA A 384 -1.31 -20.41 -4.35
CA ALA A 384 -1.86 -20.63 -3.02
C ALA A 384 -1.10 -19.86 -1.93
#